data_8c071a2d58362fc6455209a733f71d4e
#
_entry.id   8c071a2d58362fc6455209a733f71d4e
#
_cell.length_a   1.000
_cell.length_b   1.000
_cell.length_c   1.000
_cell.angle_alpha   90.00
_cell.angle_beta   90.00
_cell.angle_gamma   90.00
#
_symmetry.space_group_name_H-M   'P 1'
#
loop_
_entity.id
_entity.type
_entity.pdbx_description
1 polymer ?
#
loop_
_entity_poly.entity_id
_entity_poly.type
_entity_poly.pdbx_seq_one_letter_code
_entity_poly.pdbx_strand_id
1 'polypeptide(L)'
;GAGFSGLYQLDRLRDLGFKVKVYEAAPSLGGVWYWNCYPGARCDTHGPMYQLGLKNLWQDWAFDELFPAWDKIREYFHYVDERLDLSRDIRYSTRVEAATFDEASRRWIVQTDTGRTAHARFLVMCTGIGSKPYQPNIPGLEDFAGRTYHTARWPQEGVDLRGQRVGIIGTGATGVQVIQELGPVVSNLTVFQRTPNMALPMRQQTLDAAANREWKVGLAEKYAKRAHTFGGYEYDFYDYAGERADGLSKDEILARYERYWEEGGFVPWLGNFAQIWTDEDLNRVAYEFWRDKVRERIHDPRTAEKLAP
;
A
#
# COMPACT_ATOMS: atom_id res chain seq x y z
N GLY A 1 -12.01 13.11 0.61
CA GLY A 1 -11.40 12.04 1.40
C GLY A 1 -10.27 12.53 2.28
N ALA A 2 -10.10 11.95 3.47
CA ALA A 2 -9.06 12.29 4.46
C ALA A 2 -7.92 11.26 4.50
N GLY A 3 -7.52 10.76 3.36
CA GLY A 3 -6.28 10.02 3.17
C GLY A 3 -5.10 10.94 2.85
N PHE A 4 -3.93 10.38 2.50
CA PHE A 4 -2.70 11.15 2.20
C PHE A 4 -2.95 12.33 1.25
N SER A 5 -3.60 12.09 0.11
CA SER A 5 -3.85 13.14 -0.88
C SER A 5 -4.73 14.26 -0.34
N GLY A 6 -5.80 13.90 0.41
CA GLY A 6 -6.72 14.89 0.95
C GLY A 6 -6.12 15.76 2.04
N LEU A 7 -5.34 15.17 2.94
CA LEU A 7 -4.65 15.91 3.99
C LEU A 7 -3.59 16.85 3.40
N TYR A 8 -2.82 16.36 2.43
CA TYR A 8 -1.84 17.21 1.73
C TYR A 8 -2.49 18.37 1.00
N GLN A 9 -3.57 18.11 0.25
CA GLN A 9 -4.29 19.16 -0.47
C GLN A 9 -4.94 20.17 0.48
N LEU A 10 -5.50 19.72 1.60
CA LEU A 10 -6.08 20.60 2.60
C LEU A 10 -5.04 21.59 3.13
N ASP A 11 -3.88 21.09 3.54
CA ASP A 11 -2.77 21.90 4.05
C ASP A 11 -2.30 22.91 2.99
N ARG A 12 -1.95 22.42 1.78
CA ARG A 12 -1.44 23.30 0.71
C ARG A 12 -2.43 24.35 0.24
N LEU A 13 -3.71 24.02 0.12
CA LEU A 13 -4.73 24.98 -0.27
C LEU A 13 -5.01 26.04 0.82
N ARG A 14 -4.89 25.64 2.10
CA ARG A 14 -4.97 26.60 3.22
C ARG A 14 -3.80 27.59 3.17
N ASP A 15 -2.58 27.13 2.93
CA ASP A 15 -1.40 27.97 2.74
C ASP A 15 -1.57 28.99 1.61
N LEU A 16 -2.29 28.61 0.55
CA LEU A 16 -2.65 29.51 -0.56
C LEU A 16 -3.83 30.44 -0.27
N GLY A 17 -4.35 30.44 0.96
CA GLY A 17 -5.44 31.32 1.39
C GLY A 17 -6.83 30.86 1.00
N PHE A 18 -7.01 29.63 0.51
CA PHE A 18 -8.33 29.10 0.22
C PHE A 18 -9.08 28.68 1.48
N LYS A 19 -10.40 28.91 1.49
CA LYS A 19 -11.31 28.28 2.44
C LYS A 19 -11.64 26.88 1.93
N VAL A 20 -11.15 25.87 2.62
CA VAL A 20 -11.27 24.47 2.20
C VAL A 20 -12.20 23.72 3.15
N LYS A 21 -12.94 22.76 2.63
CA LYS A 21 -13.66 21.76 3.43
C LYS A 21 -13.46 20.39 2.80
N VAL A 22 -13.03 19.43 3.62
CA VAL A 22 -12.88 18.03 3.22
C VAL A 22 -14.10 17.24 3.71
N TYR A 23 -14.62 16.36 2.87
CA TYR A 23 -15.63 15.38 3.22
C TYR A 23 -15.00 13.99 3.24
N GLU A 24 -15.17 13.27 4.35
CA GLU A 24 -14.66 11.92 4.57
C GLU A 24 -15.80 10.98 4.97
N ALA A 25 -15.91 9.86 4.26
CA ALA A 25 -16.96 8.87 4.52
C ALA A 25 -16.71 8.07 5.81
N ALA A 26 -15.44 7.91 6.19
CA ALA A 26 -15.07 7.28 7.45
C ALA A 26 -15.30 8.21 8.65
N PRO A 27 -15.44 7.67 9.87
CA PRO A 27 -15.52 8.47 11.09
C PRO A 27 -14.17 9.03 11.54
N SER A 28 -13.08 8.70 10.84
CA SER A 28 -11.72 9.16 11.12
C SER A 28 -10.93 9.38 9.83
N LEU A 29 -9.80 10.07 9.97
CA LEU A 29 -8.80 10.19 8.92
C LEU A 29 -8.05 8.86 8.70
N GLY A 30 -7.29 8.77 7.60
CA GLY A 30 -6.48 7.60 7.28
C GLY A 30 -6.74 7.02 5.88
N GLY A 31 -7.89 7.35 5.27
CA GLY A 31 -8.23 6.83 3.94
C GLY A 31 -8.24 5.30 3.91
N VAL A 32 -7.46 4.70 3.00
CA VAL A 32 -7.32 3.25 2.90
C VAL A 32 -6.83 2.60 4.20
N TRP A 33 -5.99 3.27 4.97
CA TRP A 33 -5.44 2.77 6.23
C TRP A 33 -6.43 2.82 7.40
N TYR A 34 -7.53 3.54 7.27
CA TYR A 34 -8.67 3.42 8.18
C TYR A 34 -9.42 2.10 7.92
N TRP A 35 -9.62 1.72 6.65
CA TRP A 35 -10.40 0.56 6.28
C TRP A 35 -9.61 -0.75 6.28
N ASN A 36 -8.35 -0.71 5.87
CA ASN A 36 -7.47 -1.88 5.75
C ASN A 36 -6.76 -2.15 7.08
N CYS A 37 -7.48 -2.70 8.03
CA CYS A 37 -6.98 -3.13 9.34
C CYS A 37 -7.07 -4.66 9.52
N TYR A 38 -7.02 -5.39 8.41
CA TYR A 38 -6.99 -6.84 8.41
C TYR A 38 -5.66 -7.37 9.00
N PRO A 39 -5.63 -8.62 9.49
CA PRO A 39 -4.40 -9.22 10.04
C PRO A 39 -3.24 -9.13 9.07
N GLY A 40 -2.12 -8.59 9.53
CA GLY A 40 -0.90 -8.42 8.73
C GLY A 40 -0.90 -7.24 7.76
N ALA A 41 -1.94 -6.39 7.74
CA ALA A 41 -1.98 -5.21 6.89
C ALA A 41 -0.79 -4.29 7.17
N ARG A 42 0.07 -4.08 6.19
CA ARG A 42 1.27 -3.24 6.28
C ARG A 42 1.63 -2.60 4.96
N CYS A 43 2.39 -1.52 5.04
CA CYS A 43 2.96 -0.88 3.87
C CYS A 43 4.07 -1.76 3.26
N ASP A 44 4.17 -1.75 1.95
CA ASP A 44 5.24 -2.39 1.17
C ASP A 44 6.26 -1.37 0.63
N THR A 45 6.14 -0.12 1.06
CA THR A 45 7.12 0.95 0.87
C THR A 45 7.83 1.23 2.19
N HIS A 46 9.11 1.63 2.14
CA HIS A 46 9.85 2.01 3.32
C HIS A 46 9.12 3.12 4.10
N GLY A 47 8.87 2.92 5.38
CA GLY A 47 8.15 3.86 6.23
C GLY A 47 8.68 5.30 6.16
N PRO A 48 10.01 5.53 6.25
CA PRO A 48 10.57 6.86 6.09
C PRO A 48 10.24 7.55 4.76
N MET A 49 9.94 6.78 3.71
CA MET A 49 9.50 7.30 2.41
C MET A 49 7.97 7.41 2.31
N TYR A 50 7.23 6.63 3.12
CA TYR A 50 5.76 6.57 3.11
C TYR A 50 5.15 7.62 4.03
N GLN A 51 5.58 8.86 3.90
CA GLN A 51 5.10 10.04 4.64
C GLN A 51 4.95 11.24 3.71
N LEU A 52 4.25 12.26 4.21
CA LEU A 52 4.21 13.56 3.56
C LEU A 52 5.62 14.18 3.55
N GLY A 53 6.08 14.64 2.39
CA GLY A 53 7.41 15.26 2.23
C GLY A 53 7.50 16.67 2.82
N LEU A 54 6.81 16.93 3.93
CA LEU A 54 6.81 18.21 4.64
C LEU A 54 7.84 18.18 5.76
N LYS A 55 8.80 19.10 5.72
CA LYS A 55 9.94 19.11 6.65
C LYS A 55 9.52 19.16 8.11
N ASN A 56 8.51 19.95 8.43
CA ASN A 56 7.95 20.10 9.78
C ASN A 56 7.21 18.84 10.29
N LEU A 57 7.05 17.83 9.45
CA LEU A 57 6.48 16.54 9.82
C LEU A 57 7.58 15.47 9.92
N TRP A 58 8.31 15.19 8.83
CA TRP A 58 9.24 14.08 8.81
C TRP A 58 10.48 14.28 9.71
N GLN A 59 10.81 15.51 10.11
CA GLN A 59 11.91 15.74 11.06
C GLN A 59 11.63 15.12 12.43
N ASP A 60 10.40 15.18 12.90
CA ASP A 60 10.04 14.75 14.26
C ASP A 60 9.40 13.36 14.29
N TRP A 61 8.83 12.90 13.17
CA TRP A 61 8.26 11.55 13.07
C TRP A 61 9.32 10.47 12.87
N ALA A 62 9.07 9.30 13.43
CA ALA A 62 9.87 8.10 13.20
C ALA A 62 8.96 6.86 13.21
N PHE A 63 9.15 5.97 12.25
CA PHE A 63 8.56 4.64 12.31
C PHE A 63 9.50 3.69 13.06
N ASP A 64 8.96 2.70 13.75
CA ASP A 64 9.69 1.67 14.47
C ASP A 64 9.98 0.44 13.60
N GLU A 65 9.39 0.37 12.40
CA GLU A 65 9.59 -0.68 11.41
C GLU A 65 9.86 -0.09 10.02
N LEU A 66 10.67 -0.81 9.22
CA LEU A 66 10.97 -0.41 7.84
C LEU A 66 9.70 -0.42 6.96
N PHE A 67 8.86 -1.44 7.14
CA PHE A 67 7.56 -1.57 6.48
C PHE A 67 6.44 -1.50 7.53
N PRO A 68 5.98 -0.30 7.87
CA PRO A 68 5.09 -0.08 9.01
C PRO A 68 3.73 -0.77 8.83
N ALA A 69 3.21 -1.33 9.92
CA ALA A 69 1.87 -1.88 9.99
C ALA A 69 0.80 -0.77 9.95
N TRP A 70 -0.42 -1.15 9.66
CA TRP A 70 -1.55 -0.25 9.45
C TRP A 70 -1.84 0.65 10.66
N ASP A 71 -1.67 0.17 11.86
CA ASP A 71 -1.88 0.91 13.11
C ASP A 71 -0.84 2.03 13.26
N LYS A 72 0.44 1.77 12.94
CA LYS A 72 1.51 2.76 12.91
C LYS A 72 1.28 3.85 11.87
N ILE A 73 0.73 3.47 10.73
CA ILE A 73 0.35 4.45 9.71
C ILE A 73 -0.83 5.30 10.19
N ARG A 74 -1.79 4.74 10.93
CA ARG A 74 -2.86 5.52 11.57
C ARG A 74 -2.31 6.48 12.63
N GLU A 75 -1.37 6.05 13.47
CA GLU A 75 -0.68 6.93 14.42
C GLU A 75 -0.02 8.11 13.67
N TYR A 76 0.63 7.83 12.54
CA TYR A 76 1.19 8.89 11.69
C TYR A 76 0.12 9.87 11.19
N PHE A 77 -1.05 9.40 10.76
CA PHE A 77 -2.14 10.28 10.34
C PHE A 77 -2.63 11.19 11.49
N HIS A 78 -2.75 10.66 12.69
CA HIS A 78 -3.11 11.47 13.88
C HIS A 78 -2.03 12.49 14.21
N TYR A 79 -0.76 12.10 14.14
CA TYR A 79 0.35 13.04 14.29
C TYR A 79 0.30 14.18 13.27
N VAL A 80 0.02 13.89 12.00
CA VAL A 80 -0.13 14.90 10.94
C VAL A 80 -1.28 15.85 11.25
N ASP A 81 -2.42 15.31 11.67
CA ASP A 81 -3.60 16.11 12.03
C ASP A 81 -3.31 17.05 13.18
N GLU A 82 -2.70 16.54 14.24
CA GLU A 82 -2.31 17.32 15.43
C GLU A 82 -1.32 18.45 15.06
N ARG A 83 -0.33 18.16 14.23
CA ARG A 83 0.69 19.16 13.84
C ARG A 83 0.17 20.24 12.91
N LEU A 84 -0.81 19.94 12.07
CA LEU A 84 -1.34 20.85 11.04
C LEU A 84 -2.76 21.34 11.32
N ASP A 85 -3.39 20.88 12.42
CA ASP A 85 -4.77 21.22 12.81
C ASP A 85 -5.77 21.07 11.63
N LEU A 86 -5.81 19.86 11.05
CA LEU A 86 -6.57 19.60 9.83
C LEU A 86 -8.03 19.23 10.10
N SER A 87 -8.32 18.53 11.21
CA SER A 87 -9.65 17.99 11.53
C SER A 87 -10.71 19.08 11.65
N ARG A 88 -10.36 20.31 12.00
CA ARG A 88 -11.30 21.44 12.03
C ARG A 88 -11.97 21.71 10.67
N ASP A 89 -11.29 21.36 9.57
CA ASP A 89 -11.79 21.55 8.22
C ASP A 89 -12.24 20.26 7.56
N ILE A 90 -12.27 19.14 8.29
CA ILE A 90 -12.75 17.85 7.81
C ILE A 90 -14.15 17.57 8.37
N ARG A 91 -15.03 17.07 7.52
CA ARG A 91 -16.32 16.53 7.92
C ARG A 91 -16.28 15.02 7.77
N TYR A 92 -16.14 14.34 8.88
CA TYR A 92 -16.17 12.90 8.99
C TYR A 92 -17.59 12.33 8.87
N SER A 93 -17.69 11.03 8.68
CA SER A 93 -18.98 10.30 8.51
C SER A 93 -19.91 11.00 7.53
N THR A 94 -19.33 11.51 6.45
CA THR A 94 -20.04 12.30 5.44
C THR A 94 -19.57 11.88 4.05
N ARG A 95 -20.36 11.08 3.38
CA ARG A 95 -20.08 10.62 2.01
C ARG A 95 -20.63 11.62 1.00
N VAL A 96 -19.82 12.00 0.04
CA VAL A 96 -20.31 12.72 -1.15
C VAL A 96 -20.97 11.71 -2.09
N GLU A 97 -22.23 11.93 -2.42
CA GLU A 97 -23.03 11.09 -3.32
C GLU A 97 -23.07 11.64 -4.74
N ALA A 98 -23.13 12.96 -4.86
CA ALA A 98 -23.16 13.63 -6.16
C ALA A 98 -22.37 14.94 -6.13
N ALA A 99 -21.81 15.29 -7.27
CA ALA A 99 -21.21 16.60 -7.54
C ALA A 99 -21.55 17.02 -8.96
N THR A 100 -22.29 18.09 -9.09
CA THR A 100 -22.74 18.63 -10.38
C THR A 100 -22.20 20.05 -10.57
N PHE A 101 -21.64 20.35 -11.73
CA PHE A 101 -21.24 21.71 -12.04
C PHE A 101 -22.44 22.49 -12.55
N ASP A 102 -22.73 23.61 -11.92
CA ASP A 102 -23.77 24.53 -12.33
C ASP A 102 -23.14 25.66 -13.18
N GLU A 103 -23.49 25.66 -14.48
CA GLU A 103 -22.95 26.61 -15.46
C GLU A 103 -23.37 28.03 -15.15
N ALA A 104 -24.58 28.25 -14.65
CA ALA A 104 -25.12 29.59 -14.41
C ALA A 104 -24.37 30.28 -13.25
N SER A 105 -24.14 29.60 -12.15
CA SER A 105 -23.39 30.14 -11.01
C SER A 105 -21.88 29.90 -11.10
N ARG A 106 -21.43 29.09 -12.07
CA ARG A 106 -20.04 28.60 -12.22
C ARG A 106 -19.49 27.96 -10.92
N ARG A 107 -20.31 27.11 -10.31
CA ARG A 107 -19.98 26.42 -9.04
C ARG A 107 -20.30 24.95 -9.10
N TRP A 108 -19.53 24.19 -8.35
CA TRP A 108 -19.86 22.82 -8.01
C TRP A 108 -20.94 22.81 -6.92
N ILE A 109 -21.99 22.04 -7.14
CA ILE A 109 -23.02 21.69 -6.16
C ILE A 109 -22.70 20.27 -5.69
N VAL A 110 -22.29 20.14 -4.44
CA VAL A 110 -21.86 18.86 -3.82
C VAL A 110 -22.93 18.41 -2.84
N GLN A 111 -23.47 17.22 -3.03
CA GLN A 111 -24.51 16.61 -2.21
C GLN A 111 -23.93 15.46 -1.41
N THR A 112 -24.35 15.31 -0.15
CA THR A 112 -23.86 14.30 0.78
C THR A 112 -25.01 13.42 1.27
N ASP A 113 -24.65 12.21 1.73
CA ASP A 113 -25.56 11.21 2.35
C ASP A 113 -26.26 11.73 3.63
N THR A 114 -25.74 12.80 4.24
CA THR A 114 -26.35 13.47 5.38
C THR A 114 -27.38 14.54 4.98
N GLY A 115 -27.73 14.64 3.70
CA GLY A 115 -28.67 15.63 3.16
C GLY A 115 -28.10 17.05 3.05
N ARG A 116 -26.81 17.24 3.23
CA ARG A 116 -26.16 18.56 3.12
C ARG A 116 -25.80 18.84 1.67
N THR A 117 -25.93 20.12 1.30
CA THR A 117 -25.46 20.65 0.02
C THR A 117 -24.39 21.70 0.27
N ALA A 118 -23.30 21.63 -0.48
CA ALA A 118 -22.23 22.62 -0.47
C ALA A 118 -22.01 23.18 -1.87
N HIS A 119 -21.63 24.47 -1.92
CA HIS A 119 -21.29 25.15 -3.16
C HIS A 119 -19.81 25.55 -3.15
N ALA A 120 -19.05 25.16 -4.18
CA ALA A 120 -17.63 25.42 -4.26
C ALA A 120 -17.21 25.89 -5.66
N ARG A 121 -16.24 26.78 -5.73
CA ARG A 121 -15.64 27.16 -7.03
C ARG A 121 -14.81 26.03 -7.62
N PHE A 122 -14.14 25.28 -6.75
CA PHE A 122 -13.25 24.18 -7.13
C PHE A 122 -13.67 22.92 -6.41
N LEU A 123 -13.58 21.78 -7.10
CA LEU A 123 -13.73 20.45 -6.57
C LEU A 123 -12.43 19.69 -6.79
N VAL A 124 -11.82 19.21 -5.70
CA VAL A 124 -10.60 18.39 -5.75
C VAL A 124 -10.95 16.96 -5.35
N MET A 125 -10.77 16.03 -6.28
CA MET A 125 -11.09 14.61 -6.07
C MET A 125 -9.91 13.87 -5.44
N CYS A 126 -9.97 13.65 -4.13
CA CYS A 126 -8.99 12.88 -3.35
C CYS A 126 -9.60 11.55 -2.86
N THR A 127 -10.20 10.79 -3.78
CA THR A 127 -10.99 9.58 -3.47
C THR A 127 -10.15 8.33 -3.30
N GLY A 128 -8.87 8.37 -3.68
CA GLY A 128 -7.98 7.21 -3.68
C GLY A 128 -8.28 6.21 -4.81
N ILE A 129 -7.40 5.23 -5.00
CA ILE A 129 -7.51 4.20 -6.04
C ILE A 129 -8.15 2.90 -5.51
N GLY A 130 -8.07 2.63 -4.21
CA GLY A 130 -8.57 1.41 -3.56
C GLY A 130 -9.77 1.64 -2.63
N SER A 131 -10.61 2.66 -2.89
CA SER A 131 -11.67 3.07 -1.96
C SER A 131 -12.95 2.23 -2.06
N LYS A 132 -13.21 1.59 -3.21
CA LYS A 132 -14.40 0.77 -3.43
C LYS A 132 -14.05 -0.71 -3.32
N PRO A 133 -14.60 -1.45 -2.32
CA PRO A 133 -14.42 -2.90 -2.27
C PRO A 133 -15.01 -3.55 -3.51
N TYR A 134 -14.34 -4.56 -4.02
CA TYR A 134 -14.86 -5.42 -5.06
C TYR A 134 -15.15 -6.80 -4.48
N GLN A 135 -16.39 -7.18 -4.44
CA GLN A 135 -16.82 -8.52 -4.09
C GLN A 135 -17.08 -9.30 -5.38
N PRO A 136 -16.34 -10.38 -5.65
CA PRO A 136 -16.58 -11.20 -6.83
C PRO A 136 -17.94 -11.88 -6.75
N ASN A 137 -18.60 -12.02 -7.91
CA ASN A 137 -19.83 -12.78 -8.01
C ASN A 137 -19.49 -14.28 -8.00
N ILE A 138 -19.54 -14.90 -6.81
CA ILE A 138 -19.31 -16.32 -6.61
C ILE A 138 -20.65 -16.94 -6.27
N PRO A 139 -21.19 -17.87 -7.12
CA PRO A 139 -22.46 -18.54 -6.83
C PRO A 139 -22.42 -19.24 -5.47
N GLY A 140 -23.45 -19.04 -4.66
CA GLY A 140 -23.56 -19.63 -3.34
C GLY A 140 -22.76 -18.94 -2.23
N LEU A 141 -22.17 -17.78 -2.48
CA LEU A 141 -21.45 -17.02 -1.46
C LEU A 141 -22.39 -16.59 -0.31
N GLU A 142 -23.62 -16.28 -0.63
CA GLU A 142 -24.69 -15.94 0.32
C GLU A 142 -25.21 -17.15 1.14
N ASP A 143 -25.00 -18.36 0.64
CA ASP A 143 -25.43 -19.60 1.31
C ASP A 143 -24.38 -20.11 2.31
N PHE A 144 -23.23 -19.47 2.37
CA PHE A 144 -22.17 -19.88 3.29
C PHE A 144 -22.58 -19.63 4.75
N ALA A 145 -22.75 -20.70 5.50
CA ALA A 145 -23.22 -20.63 6.90
C ALA A 145 -22.18 -20.07 7.89
N GLY A 146 -20.93 -19.92 7.48
CA GLY A 146 -19.85 -19.33 8.29
C GLY A 146 -19.82 -17.81 8.21
N ARG A 147 -18.94 -17.20 9.01
CA ARG A 147 -18.71 -15.75 8.95
C ARG A 147 -17.83 -15.42 7.75
N THR A 148 -18.19 -14.37 7.03
CA THR A 148 -17.42 -13.85 5.90
C THR A 148 -16.94 -12.43 6.19
N TYR A 149 -15.70 -12.13 5.81
CA TYR A 149 -15.07 -10.82 5.99
C TYR A 149 -14.40 -10.39 4.70
N HIS A 150 -14.53 -9.11 4.37
CA HIS A 150 -13.81 -8.52 3.26
C HIS A 150 -12.67 -7.65 3.81
N THR A 151 -11.45 -7.87 3.37
CA THR A 151 -10.26 -7.18 3.90
C THR A 151 -10.33 -5.66 3.79
N ALA A 152 -10.95 -5.11 2.74
CA ALA A 152 -11.18 -3.67 2.60
C ALA A 152 -12.34 -3.13 3.48
N ARG A 153 -12.94 -3.95 4.32
CA ARG A 153 -14.00 -3.60 5.29
C ARG A 153 -13.87 -4.48 6.54
N TRP A 154 -12.64 -4.68 6.97
CA TRP A 154 -12.37 -5.45 8.17
C TRP A 154 -12.98 -4.76 9.40
N PRO A 155 -13.58 -5.53 10.35
CA PRO A 155 -14.10 -4.96 11.60
C PRO A 155 -13.01 -4.22 12.36
N GLN A 156 -13.32 -2.98 12.80
CA GLN A 156 -12.34 -2.11 13.46
C GLN A 156 -11.93 -2.64 14.85
N GLU A 157 -12.80 -3.39 15.49
CA GLU A 157 -12.56 -4.10 16.75
C GLU A 157 -11.70 -5.37 16.58
N GLY A 158 -11.36 -5.72 15.34
CA GLY A 158 -10.66 -6.95 15.03
C GLY A 158 -11.56 -8.19 15.05
N VAL A 159 -10.99 -9.33 14.69
CA VAL A 159 -11.68 -10.63 14.70
C VAL A 159 -10.73 -11.68 15.27
N ASP A 160 -11.16 -12.40 16.30
CA ASP A 160 -10.40 -13.54 16.81
C ASP A 160 -10.67 -14.78 15.93
N LEU A 161 -9.64 -15.23 15.24
CA LEU A 161 -9.67 -16.39 14.35
C LEU A 161 -8.80 -17.55 14.90
N ARG A 162 -8.26 -17.45 16.11
CA ARG A 162 -7.44 -18.50 16.73
C ARG A 162 -8.23 -19.80 16.84
N GLY A 163 -7.60 -20.88 16.40
CA GLY A 163 -8.20 -22.22 16.43
C GLY A 163 -9.39 -22.43 15.48
N GLN A 164 -9.77 -21.42 14.68
CA GLN A 164 -10.85 -21.56 13.69
C GLN A 164 -10.35 -22.26 12.42
N ARG A 165 -11.27 -22.78 11.63
CA ARG A 165 -11.02 -23.21 10.25
C ARG A 165 -11.29 -22.00 9.34
N VAL A 166 -10.26 -21.56 8.60
CA VAL A 166 -10.34 -20.34 7.79
C VAL A 166 -10.07 -20.64 6.33
N GLY A 167 -10.93 -20.11 5.46
CA GLY A 167 -10.73 -20.07 4.01
C GLY A 167 -10.33 -18.66 3.57
N ILE A 168 -9.29 -18.54 2.73
CA ILE A 168 -8.88 -17.28 2.12
C ILE A 168 -9.04 -17.39 0.60
N ILE A 169 -9.79 -16.46 0.02
CA ILE A 169 -9.97 -16.37 -1.43
C ILE A 169 -9.04 -15.29 -1.97
N GLY A 170 -8.04 -15.71 -2.76
CA GLY A 170 -7.07 -14.83 -3.39
C GLY A 170 -5.69 -14.85 -2.74
N THR A 171 -4.67 -14.63 -3.57
CA THR A 171 -3.23 -14.65 -3.23
C THR A 171 -2.51 -13.39 -3.68
N GLY A 172 -3.22 -12.28 -3.88
CA GLY A 172 -2.60 -10.96 -4.07
C GLY A 172 -1.91 -10.47 -2.79
N ALA A 173 -1.29 -9.28 -2.80
CA ALA A 173 -0.54 -8.72 -1.67
C ALA A 173 -1.31 -8.82 -0.35
N THR A 174 -2.59 -8.43 -0.33
CA THR A 174 -3.47 -8.57 0.84
C THR A 174 -3.60 -10.02 1.32
N GLY A 175 -3.84 -10.97 0.39
CA GLY A 175 -3.97 -12.39 0.71
C GLY A 175 -2.70 -12.95 1.33
N VAL A 176 -1.53 -12.61 0.78
CA VAL A 176 -0.22 -13.03 1.31
C VAL A 176 -0.02 -12.52 2.75
N GLN A 177 -0.34 -11.26 3.03
CA GLN A 177 -0.23 -10.70 4.38
C GLN A 177 -1.15 -11.42 5.38
N VAL A 178 -2.41 -11.66 5.01
CA VAL A 178 -3.36 -12.40 5.87
C VAL A 178 -2.92 -13.84 6.09
N ILE A 179 -2.41 -14.53 5.07
CA ILE A 179 -1.89 -15.90 5.17
C ILE A 179 -0.75 -16.00 6.18
N GLN A 180 0.18 -15.05 6.13
CA GLN A 180 1.33 -15.02 7.05
C GLN A 180 0.91 -14.90 8.51
N GLU A 181 -0.08 -14.07 8.81
CA GLU A 181 -0.56 -13.83 10.17
C GLU A 181 -1.47 -14.95 10.67
N LEU A 182 -2.32 -15.50 9.81
CA LEU A 182 -3.31 -16.49 10.24
C LEU A 182 -2.76 -17.92 10.23
N GLY A 183 -1.82 -18.25 9.35
CA GLY A 183 -1.28 -19.59 9.23
C GLY A 183 -0.82 -20.20 10.55
N PRO A 184 -0.09 -19.48 11.43
CA PRO A 184 0.37 -20.01 12.71
C PRO A 184 -0.71 -20.17 13.78
N VAL A 185 -1.86 -19.49 13.67
CA VAL A 185 -2.82 -19.34 14.78
C VAL A 185 -4.16 -20.05 14.56
N VAL A 186 -4.53 -20.33 13.30
CA VAL A 186 -5.78 -21.03 12.97
C VAL A 186 -5.61 -22.56 13.05
N SER A 187 -6.69 -23.30 13.26
CA SER A 187 -6.61 -24.78 13.28
C SER A 187 -6.44 -25.38 11.89
N ASN A 188 -6.95 -24.72 10.87
CA ASN A 188 -6.78 -25.11 9.47
C ASN A 188 -6.92 -23.86 8.57
N LEU A 189 -6.00 -23.71 7.63
CA LEU A 189 -6.02 -22.66 6.62
C LEU A 189 -6.16 -23.27 5.24
N THR A 190 -7.22 -22.89 4.53
CA THR A 190 -7.42 -23.26 3.13
C THR A 190 -7.31 -22.02 2.26
N VAL A 191 -6.38 -22.00 1.30
CA VAL A 191 -6.18 -20.88 0.39
C VAL A 191 -6.70 -21.24 -1.00
N PHE A 192 -7.61 -20.43 -1.51
CA PHE A 192 -8.17 -20.56 -2.85
C PHE A 192 -7.44 -19.64 -3.80
N GLN A 193 -6.60 -20.24 -4.65
CA GLN A 193 -5.75 -19.56 -5.61
C GLN A 193 -6.23 -19.81 -7.03
N ARG A 194 -6.41 -18.77 -7.81
CA ARG A 194 -6.61 -18.87 -9.27
C ARG A 194 -5.30 -18.80 -10.02
N THR A 195 -4.50 -17.79 -9.71
CA THR A 195 -3.20 -17.52 -10.33
C THR A 195 -2.16 -17.32 -9.22
N PRO A 196 -0.98 -17.96 -9.31
CA PRO A 196 0.09 -17.71 -8.35
C PRO A 196 0.51 -16.24 -8.33
N ASN A 197 0.88 -15.76 -7.14
CA ASN A 197 1.41 -14.42 -6.99
C ASN A 197 2.92 -14.47 -6.78
N MET A 198 3.65 -13.64 -7.50
CA MET A 198 5.10 -13.50 -7.34
C MET A 198 5.42 -12.65 -6.11
N ALA A 199 5.27 -13.24 -4.92
CA ALA A 199 5.64 -12.58 -3.69
C ALA A 199 7.17 -12.45 -3.56
N LEU A 200 7.63 -11.28 -3.10
CA LEU A 200 9.03 -10.95 -2.88
C LEU A 200 9.35 -10.93 -1.38
N PRO A 201 10.58 -11.27 -0.96
CA PRO A 201 11.00 -11.14 0.43
C PRO A 201 11.15 -9.66 0.77
N MET A 202 10.32 -9.16 1.71
CA MET A 202 10.36 -7.74 2.09
C MET A 202 11.55 -7.38 2.97
N ARG A 203 12.14 -8.35 3.70
CA ARG A 203 13.28 -8.10 4.61
C ARG A 203 12.94 -7.05 5.67
N GLN A 204 11.82 -7.25 6.37
CA GLN A 204 11.38 -6.38 7.46
C GLN A 204 12.50 -6.15 8.49
N GLN A 205 12.64 -4.91 8.94
CA GLN A 205 13.64 -4.49 9.91
C GLN A 205 13.00 -3.59 10.97
N THR A 206 13.46 -3.72 12.20
CA THR A 206 13.15 -2.76 13.26
C THR A 206 14.01 -1.51 13.06
N LEU A 207 13.41 -0.35 13.16
CA LEU A 207 14.07 0.95 13.06
C LEU A 207 14.19 1.56 14.45
N ASP A 208 15.34 1.37 15.09
CA ASP A 208 15.66 2.06 16.34
C ASP A 208 15.98 3.55 16.11
N ALA A 209 16.30 4.27 17.18
CA ALA A 209 16.60 5.69 17.11
C ALA A 209 17.86 6.00 16.24
N ALA A 210 18.81 5.08 16.15
CA ALA A 210 20.00 5.25 15.33
C ALA A 210 19.66 5.09 13.83
N ALA A 211 18.97 4.01 13.48
CA ALA A 211 18.48 3.76 12.13
C ALA A 211 17.58 4.89 11.61
N ASN A 212 16.66 5.38 12.46
CA ASN A 212 15.82 6.53 12.08
C ASN A 212 16.63 7.81 11.84
N ARG A 213 17.68 8.06 12.62
CA ARG A 213 18.58 9.21 12.34
C ARG A 213 19.31 9.05 11.02
N GLU A 214 19.80 7.86 10.72
CA GLU A 214 20.47 7.55 9.45
C GLU A 214 19.51 7.75 8.26
N TRP A 215 18.27 7.26 8.36
CA TRP A 215 17.25 7.47 7.34
C TRP A 215 16.96 8.95 7.06
N LYS A 216 17.02 9.80 8.10
CA LYS A 216 16.79 11.25 7.96
C LYS A 216 17.91 12.00 7.27
N VAL A 217 19.12 11.40 7.20
CA VAL A 217 20.23 11.98 6.43
C VAL A 217 19.89 11.93 4.94
N GLY A 218 19.89 13.09 4.28
CA GLY A 218 19.56 13.21 2.85
C GLY A 218 18.08 12.91 2.51
N LEU A 219 17.16 12.91 3.49
CA LEU A 219 15.78 12.56 3.25
C LEU A 219 15.04 13.58 2.36
N ALA A 220 15.42 14.87 2.45
CA ALA A 220 14.86 15.90 1.58
C ALA A 220 15.21 15.64 0.10
N GLU A 221 16.44 15.23 -0.17
CA GLU A 221 16.93 14.87 -1.51
C GLU A 221 16.24 13.60 -2.02
N LYS A 222 16.03 12.59 -1.16
CA LYS A 222 15.26 11.40 -1.49
C LYS A 222 13.81 11.76 -1.85
N TYR A 223 13.17 12.67 -1.13
CA TYR A 223 11.83 13.14 -1.46
C TYR A 223 11.77 13.90 -2.79
N ALA A 224 12.78 14.70 -3.09
CA ALA A 224 12.88 15.35 -4.40
C ALA A 224 13.06 14.32 -5.52
N LYS A 225 13.93 13.33 -5.30
CA LYS A 225 14.21 12.26 -6.28
C LYS A 225 12.96 11.42 -6.59
N ARG A 226 12.20 10.99 -5.58
CA ARG A 226 11.01 10.14 -5.79
C ARG A 226 9.95 10.75 -6.73
N ALA A 227 9.92 12.08 -6.86
CA ALA A 227 9.03 12.76 -7.79
C ALA A 227 9.39 12.50 -9.26
N HIS A 228 10.59 11.97 -9.54
CA HIS A 228 11.14 11.73 -10.86
C HIS A 228 11.42 10.25 -11.14
N THR A 229 11.14 9.34 -10.17
CA THR A 229 11.29 7.91 -10.33
C THR A 229 10.00 7.27 -10.82
N PHE A 230 10.11 6.13 -11.51
CA PHE A 230 8.98 5.42 -12.09
C PHE A 230 7.93 5.01 -11.03
N GLY A 231 8.37 4.44 -9.92
CA GLY A 231 7.50 3.94 -8.86
C GLY A 231 7.22 4.94 -7.73
N GLY A 232 7.81 6.14 -7.77
CA GLY A 232 7.73 7.09 -6.66
C GLY A 232 8.54 6.69 -5.43
N TYR A 233 9.52 5.80 -5.61
CA TYR A 233 10.49 5.39 -4.58
C TYR A 233 11.72 6.26 -4.59
N GLU A 234 12.58 6.15 -3.57
CA GLU A 234 13.89 6.79 -3.50
C GLU A 234 14.91 6.18 -4.46
N TYR A 235 14.55 5.10 -5.12
CA TYR A 235 15.34 4.38 -6.12
C TYR A 235 14.47 3.95 -7.31
N ASP A 236 15.11 3.65 -8.43
CA ASP A 236 14.50 2.97 -9.56
C ASP A 236 15.54 2.09 -10.29
N PHE A 237 15.15 1.49 -11.42
CA PHE A 237 16.03 0.60 -12.17
C PHE A 237 17.29 1.29 -12.73
N TYR A 238 17.34 2.62 -12.83
CA TYR A 238 18.53 3.33 -13.24
C TYR A 238 19.60 3.39 -12.13
N ASP A 239 19.18 3.35 -10.87
CA ASP A 239 20.12 3.34 -9.73
C ASP A 239 20.82 1.98 -9.58
N TYR A 240 20.11 0.89 -9.87
CA TYR A 240 20.58 -0.47 -9.64
C TYR A 240 21.14 -1.15 -10.89
N ALA A 241 20.53 -0.88 -12.01
CA ALA A 241 20.83 -1.50 -13.28
C ALA A 241 21.05 -0.50 -14.40
N GLY A 242 21.51 0.71 -14.10
CA GLY A 242 21.75 1.80 -15.07
C GLY A 242 22.41 1.37 -16.41
N GLU A 243 22.81 0.12 -16.46
CA GLU A 243 23.30 -0.61 -17.61
C GLU A 243 22.23 -1.56 -18.14
N ARG A 244 22.29 -1.80 -19.44
CA ARG A 244 21.53 -2.83 -20.11
C ARG A 244 22.10 -4.21 -19.75
N ALA A 245 21.27 -5.26 -19.82
CA ALA A 245 21.75 -6.64 -19.68
C ALA A 245 22.58 -7.12 -20.88
N ASP A 246 22.60 -6.33 -21.98
CA ASP A 246 23.32 -6.69 -23.19
C ASP A 246 24.82 -6.91 -22.91
N GLY A 247 25.34 -8.06 -23.30
CA GLY A 247 26.73 -8.43 -23.11
C GLY A 247 27.07 -9.04 -21.76
N LEU A 248 26.11 -9.12 -20.81
CA LEU A 248 26.30 -9.86 -19.57
C LEU A 248 26.05 -11.36 -19.81
N SER A 249 26.88 -12.18 -19.17
CA SER A 249 26.65 -13.61 -19.09
C SER A 249 25.45 -13.93 -18.18
N LYS A 250 24.88 -15.11 -18.33
CA LYS A 250 23.79 -15.58 -17.44
C LYS A 250 24.22 -15.58 -15.97
N ASP A 251 25.45 -15.95 -15.69
CA ASP A 251 25.97 -16.00 -14.31
C ASP A 251 26.06 -14.59 -13.68
N GLU A 252 26.46 -13.57 -14.45
CA GLU A 252 26.49 -12.19 -13.98
C GLU A 252 25.06 -11.66 -13.70
N ILE A 253 24.09 -12.01 -14.56
CA ILE A 253 22.68 -11.66 -14.34
C ILE A 253 22.16 -12.34 -13.06
N LEU A 254 22.40 -13.64 -12.88
CA LEU A 254 21.95 -14.40 -11.70
C LEU A 254 22.62 -13.89 -10.42
N ALA A 255 23.91 -13.56 -10.45
CA ALA A 255 24.61 -12.95 -9.30
C ALA A 255 23.98 -11.60 -8.90
N ARG A 256 23.51 -10.82 -9.86
CA ARG A 256 22.80 -9.57 -9.60
C ARG A 256 21.41 -9.84 -8.97
N TYR A 257 20.67 -10.82 -9.50
CA TYR A 257 19.38 -11.21 -8.93
C TYR A 257 19.49 -11.74 -7.50
N GLU A 258 20.56 -12.47 -7.19
CA GLU A 258 20.86 -12.95 -5.83
C GLU A 258 21.02 -11.76 -4.86
N ARG A 259 21.80 -10.76 -5.26
CA ARG A 259 21.99 -9.54 -4.45
C ARG A 259 20.65 -8.81 -4.22
N TYR A 260 19.82 -8.65 -5.27
CA TYR A 260 18.52 -8.01 -5.14
C TYR A 260 17.56 -8.80 -4.25
N TRP A 261 17.63 -10.11 -4.32
CA TRP A 261 16.85 -10.99 -3.45
C TRP A 261 17.23 -10.84 -1.97
N GLU A 262 18.52 -10.72 -1.67
CA GLU A 262 19.01 -10.47 -0.32
C GLU A 262 18.65 -9.07 0.18
N GLU A 263 18.65 -8.07 -0.68
CA GLU A 263 18.23 -6.71 -0.34
C GLU A 263 16.72 -6.64 -0.06
N GLY A 264 15.91 -7.32 -0.87
CA GLY A 264 14.48 -7.46 -0.66
C GLY A 264 13.65 -6.25 -1.04
N GLY A 265 12.46 -6.12 -0.47
CA GLY A 265 11.50 -5.09 -0.85
C GLY A 265 11.12 -5.17 -2.32
N PHE A 266 10.98 -4.04 -2.98
CA PHE A 266 10.74 -3.98 -4.43
C PHE A 266 12.02 -3.87 -5.27
N VAL A 267 13.21 -3.97 -4.68
CA VAL A 267 14.48 -3.94 -5.42
C VAL A 267 14.54 -5.02 -6.50
N PRO A 268 14.11 -6.29 -6.26
CA PRO A 268 14.09 -7.31 -7.31
C PRO A 268 13.22 -6.94 -8.52
N TRP A 269 12.31 -6.02 -8.36
CA TRP A 269 11.41 -5.55 -9.41
C TRP A 269 11.82 -4.18 -9.94
N LEU A 270 11.88 -3.14 -9.09
CA LEU A 270 12.18 -1.76 -9.50
C LEU A 270 13.67 -1.52 -9.69
N GLY A 271 14.54 -2.29 -9.05
CA GLY A 271 15.98 -2.22 -9.21
C GLY A 271 16.52 -3.11 -10.34
N ASN A 272 15.66 -3.84 -11.06
CA ASN A 272 16.04 -4.76 -12.11
C ASN A 272 16.38 -4.02 -13.43
N PHE A 273 16.90 -4.74 -14.42
CA PHE A 273 17.07 -4.21 -15.76
C PHE A 273 15.73 -3.74 -16.33
N ALA A 274 15.66 -2.53 -16.84
CA ALA A 274 14.43 -2.02 -17.49
C ALA A 274 13.96 -2.90 -18.66
N GLN A 275 14.88 -3.64 -19.27
CA GLN A 275 14.60 -4.58 -20.35
C GLN A 275 13.69 -5.73 -19.97
N ILE A 276 13.56 -6.09 -18.67
CA ILE A 276 12.61 -7.15 -18.25
C ILE A 276 11.16 -6.85 -18.66
N TRP A 277 10.84 -5.59 -18.94
CA TRP A 277 9.51 -5.16 -19.38
C TRP A 277 9.27 -5.36 -20.87
N THR A 278 10.32 -5.55 -21.67
CA THR A 278 10.27 -5.59 -23.14
C THR A 278 10.99 -6.75 -23.76
N ASP A 279 11.79 -7.49 -23.00
CA ASP A 279 12.58 -8.65 -23.44
C ASP A 279 12.08 -9.92 -22.71
N GLU A 280 11.44 -10.80 -23.45
CA GLU A 280 10.84 -12.03 -22.90
C GLU A 280 11.88 -13.03 -22.39
N ASP A 281 13.06 -13.10 -23.00
CA ASP A 281 14.12 -14.03 -22.56
C ASP A 281 14.71 -13.56 -21.24
N LEU A 282 14.98 -12.27 -21.09
CA LEU A 282 15.46 -11.71 -19.84
C LEU A 282 14.39 -11.81 -18.74
N ASN A 283 13.13 -11.54 -19.08
CA ASN A 283 12.00 -11.70 -18.15
C ASN A 283 11.90 -13.16 -17.67
N ARG A 284 12.08 -14.14 -18.58
CA ARG A 284 12.07 -15.56 -18.24
C ARG A 284 13.19 -15.91 -17.26
N VAL A 285 14.40 -15.38 -17.45
CA VAL A 285 15.52 -15.60 -16.49
C VAL A 285 15.16 -15.05 -15.11
N ALA A 286 14.55 -13.88 -15.04
CA ALA A 286 14.10 -13.29 -13.76
C ALA A 286 13.01 -14.14 -13.09
N TYR A 287 12.04 -14.65 -13.88
CA TYR A 287 10.99 -15.52 -13.38
C TYR A 287 11.54 -16.87 -12.89
N GLU A 288 12.43 -17.53 -13.65
CA GLU A 288 13.05 -18.79 -13.28
C GLU A 288 13.84 -18.65 -11.97
N PHE A 289 14.59 -17.57 -11.82
CA PHE A 289 15.30 -17.27 -10.58
C PHE A 289 14.33 -17.17 -9.40
N TRP A 290 13.27 -16.35 -9.51
CA TRP A 290 12.24 -16.23 -8.49
C TRP A 290 11.59 -17.58 -8.16
N ARG A 291 11.17 -18.33 -9.19
CA ARG A 291 10.56 -19.66 -9.05
C ARG A 291 11.44 -20.59 -8.25
N ASP A 292 12.71 -20.67 -8.58
CA ASP A 292 13.65 -21.59 -7.94
C ASP A 292 13.86 -21.18 -6.48
N LYS A 293 13.99 -19.88 -6.16
CA LYS A 293 14.06 -19.36 -4.78
C LYS A 293 12.80 -19.69 -3.95
N VAL A 294 11.62 -19.67 -4.55
CA VAL A 294 10.38 -20.07 -3.88
C VAL A 294 10.33 -21.58 -3.65
N ARG A 295 10.67 -22.37 -4.68
CA ARG A 295 10.66 -23.84 -4.61
C ARG A 295 11.65 -24.39 -3.58
N GLU A 296 12.80 -23.80 -3.42
CA GLU A 296 13.79 -24.16 -2.37
C GLU A 296 13.20 -24.12 -0.94
N ARG A 297 12.16 -23.34 -0.71
CA ARG A 297 11.53 -23.13 0.61
C ARG A 297 10.31 -24.02 0.84
N ILE A 298 9.89 -24.79 -0.15
CA ILE A 298 8.66 -25.58 -0.10
C ILE A 298 9.02 -27.07 -0.16
N HIS A 299 8.77 -27.79 0.94
CA HIS A 299 9.12 -29.22 1.05
C HIS A 299 8.24 -30.14 0.18
N ASP A 300 6.96 -29.79 0.00
CA ASP A 300 6.04 -30.58 -0.81
C ASP A 300 6.11 -30.15 -2.30
N PRO A 301 6.58 -31.03 -3.22
CA PRO A 301 6.72 -30.70 -4.62
C PRO A 301 5.41 -30.28 -5.32
N ARG A 302 4.27 -30.85 -4.89
CA ARG A 302 2.96 -30.50 -5.46
C ARG A 302 2.53 -29.08 -5.05
N THR A 303 2.86 -28.70 -3.83
CA THR A 303 2.63 -27.33 -3.36
C THR A 303 3.58 -26.35 -4.04
N ALA A 304 4.84 -26.73 -4.23
CA ALA A 304 5.83 -25.94 -4.94
C ALA A 304 5.37 -25.63 -6.38
N GLU A 305 4.88 -26.64 -7.09
CA GLU A 305 4.34 -26.48 -8.45
C GLU A 305 3.13 -25.56 -8.52
N LYS A 306 2.26 -25.56 -7.51
CA LYS A 306 1.09 -24.67 -7.45
C LYS A 306 1.44 -23.23 -7.15
N LEU A 307 2.48 -22.99 -6.34
CA LEU A 307 2.85 -21.65 -5.89
C LEU A 307 3.88 -20.99 -6.81
N ALA A 308 4.70 -21.77 -7.50
CA ALA A 308 5.73 -21.30 -8.44
C ALA A 308 5.83 -22.30 -9.61
N PRO A 309 4.84 -22.28 -10.53
CA PRO A 309 4.74 -23.21 -11.65
C PRO A 309 5.93 -23.13 -12.63
#